data_323ab733a0b5d86f98f885f37c47c5c1
#
_entry.id   323ab733a0b5d86f98f885f37c47c5c1
#
_cell.length_a   1.000
_cell.length_b   1.000
_cell.length_c   1.000
_cell.angle_alpha   90.00
_cell.angle_beta   90.00
_cell.angle_gamma   90.00
#
_symmetry.space_group_name_H-M   'P 1'
#
loop_
_entity.id
_entity.type
_entity.pdbx_description
1 polymer ?
#
loop_
_entity_poly.entity_id
_entity_poly.type
_entity_poly.pdbx_seq_one_letter_code
_entity_poly.pdbx_strand_id
1 'polypeptide(L)'
;MNKNIENRLVKYLMNAANIEDLEVLTNWLKNEQSKQLFKDYIRTNYAMDFNTSEFGTKNAKKEYLLKIRRDQKRVHAFKTYKVLKYAAAVVMVFGLGFFFQKSSFSTPIDSVPVIVNNTIAPGTNKATLTLEDGSQITLEKGESIQTQSANSNGDEIIYKAGQSNNKEIAYNFLTIPRGGQFFLKLSDGTQVWLNSESQLKYPVSFRDGETRVVELVYGEAYFDVSSSNEHKGAKFKVLNQAQEIEVLGTEFNVKAYKDETNIFTTLIEGKVSISTETTNQILKPKQQASFNISSKTMAIATVDVYSHTSWKEGVFSFRRTSLEQIMKVLSRWYDMDVEFMNPELKKEGFNGVLGKDQNIEDILKIIQSYGIIENYEIINKKIILK
;
A
#
# COMPACT_ATOMS: atom_id res chain seq x y z
N MET A 1 19.99 18.44 11.22
CA MET A 1 20.09 17.05 11.70
C MET A 1 21.51 16.79 12.20
N ASN A 2 21.66 16.07 13.31
CA ASN A 2 22.99 15.73 13.86
C ASN A 2 23.62 14.65 12.95
N LYS A 3 24.94 14.83 12.63
CA LYS A 3 25.73 13.94 11.78
C LYS A 3 25.72 12.47 12.24
N ASN A 4 25.53 12.24 13.55
CA ASN A 4 25.42 10.91 14.15
C ASN A 4 24.12 10.21 13.74
N ILE A 5 22.97 10.92 13.80
CA ILE A 5 21.66 10.41 13.39
C ILE A 5 21.64 10.10 11.87
N GLU A 6 22.24 10.99 11.07
CA GLU A 6 22.37 10.80 9.62
C GLU A 6 23.11 9.52 9.25
N ASN A 7 24.24 9.26 9.90
CA ASN A 7 25.03 8.04 9.67
C ASN A 7 24.26 6.77 10.05
N ARG A 8 23.50 6.78 11.17
CA ARG A 8 22.67 5.66 11.61
C ARG A 8 21.49 5.44 10.70
N LEU A 9 20.89 6.51 10.18
CA LEU A 9 19.84 6.46 9.21
C LEU A 9 20.31 5.83 7.88
N VAL A 10 21.49 6.23 7.40
CA VAL A 10 22.10 5.63 6.21
C VAL A 10 22.38 4.14 6.41
N LYS A 11 22.90 3.73 7.60
CA LYS A 11 23.08 2.31 7.91
C LYS A 11 21.74 1.55 7.90
N TYR A 12 20.69 2.12 8.47
CA TYR A 12 19.35 1.54 8.46
C TYR A 12 18.85 1.32 7.04
N LEU A 13 18.93 2.35 6.19
CA LEU A 13 18.50 2.28 4.79
C LEU A 13 19.34 1.30 3.94
N MET A 14 20.56 0.99 4.38
CA MET A 14 21.44 0.01 3.73
C MET A 14 21.34 -1.41 4.32
N ASN A 15 20.35 -1.67 5.20
CA ASN A 15 20.23 -2.92 5.96
C ASN A 15 21.50 -3.32 6.74
N ALA A 16 22.27 -2.33 7.21
CA ALA A 16 23.53 -2.49 7.93
C ALA A 16 23.46 -1.91 9.37
N ALA A 17 22.25 -1.54 9.86
CA ALA A 17 22.06 -1.03 11.21
C ALA A 17 22.13 -2.17 12.22
N ASN A 18 22.83 -1.94 13.33
CA ASN A 18 22.82 -2.82 14.48
C ASN A 18 21.76 -2.40 15.53
N ILE A 19 21.62 -3.15 16.62
CA ILE A 19 20.62 -2.91 17.67
C ILE A 19 20.79 -1.51 18.28
N GLU A 20 22.02 -1.07 18.54
CA GLU A 20 22.31 0.26 19.08
C GLU A 20 21.90 1.38 18.12
N ASP A 21 22.11 1.18 16.81
CA ASP A 21 21.69 2.14 15.78
C ASP A 21 20.17 2.27 15.75
N LEU A 22 19.43 1.15 15.92
CA LEU A 22 17.97 1.10 15.95
C LEU A 22 17.39 1.77 17.21
N GLU A 23 18.00 1.56 18.37
CA GLU A 23 17.56 2.21 19.62
C GLU A 23 17.70 3.74 19.54
N VAL A 24 18.82 4.22 19.02
CA VAL A 24 19.05 5.66 18.85
C VAL A 24 18.08 6.25 17.84
N LEU A 25 17.80 5.58 16.73
CA LEU A 25 16.81 6.01 15.75
C LEU A 25 15.39 6.01 16.33
N THR A 26 15.03 4.99 17.09
CA THR A 26 13.71 4.89 17.76
C THR A 26 13.51 6.06 18.75
N ASN A 27 14.54 6.40 19.53
CA ASN A 27 14.48 7.56 20.42
C ASN A 27 14.37 8.88 19.65
N TRP A 28 15.10 9.03 18.55
CA TRP A 28 15.04 10.22 17.71
C TRP A 28 13.67 10.38 17.03
N LEU A 29 13.00 9.28 16.66
CA LEU A 29 11.67 9.27 16.05
C LEU A 29 10.52 9.59 17.00
N LYS A 30 10.75 9.78 18.31
CA LYS A 30 9.72 10.27 19.24
C LYS A 30 9.29 11.71 18.95
N ASN A 31 10.08 12.47 18.21
CA ASN A 31 9.78 13.84 17.80
C ASN A 31 9.08 13.85 16.43
N GLU A 32 7.98 14.60 16.29
CA GLU A 32 7.19 14.67 15.05
C GLU A 32 7.98 15.23 13.85
N GLN A 33 8.84 16.23 14.06
CA GLN A 33 9.74 16.74 13.00
C GLN A 33 10.71 15.66 12.52
N SER A 34 11.18 14.79 13.42
CA SER A 34 12.06 13.67 13.11
C SER A 34 11.35 12.61 12.30
N LYS A 35 10.06 12.33 12.59
CA LYS A 35 9.24 11.39 11.83
C LYS A 35 9.04 11.87 10.39
N GLN A 36 8.76 13.17 10.19
CA GLN A 36 8.61 13.72 8.86
C GLN A 36 9.90 13.63 8.07
N LEU A 37 11.03 14.00 8.67
CA LEU A 37 12.34 13.90 8.05
C LEU A 37 12.73 12.45 7.72
N PHE A 38 12.39 11.51 8.58
CA PHE A 38 12.59 10.08 8.34
C PHE A 38 11.77 9.59 7.13
N LYS A 39 10.50 9.98 7.03
CA LYS A 39 9.66 9.68 5.85
C LYS A 39 10.28 10.20 4.56
N ASP A 40 10.83 11.41 4.56
CA ASP A 40 11.47 12.01 3.39
C ASP A 40 12.76 11.25 3.00
N TYR A 41 13.55 10.80 3.97
CA TYR A 41 14.73 9.98 3.71
C TYR A 41 14.37 8.60 3.14
N ILE A 42 13.33 7.94 3.67
CA ILE A 42 12.83 6.66 3.12
C ILE A 42 12.34 6.84 1.70
N ARG A 43 11.57 7.90 1.40
CA ARG A 43 11.13 8.23 0.04
C ARG A 43 12.30 8.39 -0.91
N THR A 44 13.30 9.16 -0.51
CA THR A 44 14.49 9.43 -1.33
C THR A 44 15.32 8.16 -1.55
N ASN A 45 15.51 7.34 -0.51
CA ASN A 45 16.26 6.09 -0.64
C ASN A 45 15.54 5.08 -1.53
N TYR A 46 14.21 4.97 -1.42
CA TYR A 46 13.42 4.07 -2.25
C TYR A 46 13.49 4.48 -3.73
N ALA A 47 13.42 5.78 -4.03
CA ALA A 47 13.61 6.31 -5.38
C ALA A 47 15.03 6.05 -5.92
N MET A 48 16.07 6.07 -5.06
CA MET A 48 17.45 5.78 -5.45
C MET A 48 17.72 4.29 -5.63
N ASP A 49 17.19 3.41 -4.77
CA ASP A 49 17.34 1.94 -4.91
C ASP A 49 16.71 1.45 -6.20
N PHE A 50 15.64 2.07 -6.61
CA PHE A 50 14.97 1.79 -7.87
C PHE A 50 15.86 2.12 -9.08
N ASN A 51 16.45 3.32 -9.14
CA ASN A 51 17.30 3.76 -10.25
C ASN A 51 18.66 3.03 -10.28
N THR A 52 19.11 2.44 -9.17
CA THR A 52 20.43 1.77 -9.08
C THR A 52 20.36 0.25 -9.19
N SER A 53 19.17 -0.36 -9.10
CA SER A 53 19.02 -1.81 -9.23
C SER A 53 19.25 -2.33 -10.66
N GLU A 54 19.18 -1.45 -11.68
CA GLU A 54 19.57 -1.79 -13.07
C GLU A 54 21.08 -1.75 -13.33
N PHE A 55 21.85 -1.04 -12.48
CA PHE A 55 23.31 -0.93 -12.60
C PHE A 55 23.96 -1.42 -11.30
N GLY A 56 24.24 -2.70 -11.25
CA GLY A 56 24.81 -3.35 -10.09
C GLY A 56 26.15 -2.76 -9.66
N THR A 57 26.16 -1.84 -8.69
CA THR A 57 27.32 -1.69 -7.80
C THR A 57 26.93 -0.94 -6.52
N LYS A 58 27.15 -1.59 -5.37
CA LYS A 58 27.10 -0.97 -4.03
C LYS A 58 28.00 0.29 -3.90
N ASN A 59 28.98 0.45 -4.77
CA ASN A 59 29.93 1.58 -4.78
C ASN A 59 29.33 2.84 -5.41
N ALA A 60 28.49 2.73 -6.45
CA ALA A 60 27.84 3.89 -7.08
C ALA A 60 26.85 4.60 -6.13
N LYS A 61 26.15 3.84 -5.29
CA LYS A 61 25.24 4.37 -4.26
C LYS A 61 25.98 5.23 -3.22
N LYS A 62 27.17 4.78 -2.81
CA LYS A 62 28.02 5.50 -1.85
C LYS A 62 28.60 6.80 -2.44
N GLU A 63 29.01 6.77 -3.70
CA GLU A 63 29.49 7.97 -4.41
C GLU A 63 28.40 9.00 -4.65
N TYR A 64 27.19 8.59 -4.99
CA TYR A 64 26.06 9.50 -5.23
C TYR A 64 25.64 10.23 -3.93
N LEU A 65 25.55 9.51 -2.82
CA LEU A 65 25.27 10.11 -1.51
C LEU A 65 26.37 11.11 -1.07
N LEU A 66 27.64 10.83 -1.42
CA LEU A 66 28.75 11.75 -1.19
C LEU A 66 28.71 12.97 -2.12
N LYS A 67 28.18 12.85 -3.34
CA LYS A 67 28.07 13.92 -4.31
C LYS A 67 26.97 14.92 -3.93
N ILE A 68 25.82 14.47 -3.47
CA ILE A 68 24.75 15.31 -2.90
C ILE A 68 25.30 16.14 -1.72
N ARG A 69 26.17 15.54 -0.90
CA ARG A 69 26.83 16.21 0.23
C ARG A 69 27.80 17.30 -0.19
N ARG A 70 28.41 17.18 -1.38
CA ARG A 70 29.36 18.15 -1.93
C ARG A 70 28.65 19.37 -2.54
N ASP A 71 27.48 19.16 -3.16
CA ASP A 71 26.71 20.23 -3.80
C ASP A 71 26.01 21.13 -2.78
N GLN A 72 25.54 20.62 -1.66
CA GLN A 72 25.00 21.43 -0.56
C GLN A 72 26.04 22.35 0.12
N LYS A 73 27.34 22.01 0.05
CA LYS A 73 28.43 22.87 0.58
C LYS A 73 28.87 23.96 -0.37
N ARG A 74 28.55 23.88 -1.67
CA ARG A 74 28.97 24.88 -2.69
C ARG A 74 28.10 26.14 -2.74
N VAL A 75 26.93 26.15 -2.12
CA VAL A 75 26.03 27.31 -2.13
C VAL A 75 26.46 28.44 -1.18
N HIS A 76 27.49 28.25 -0.35
CA HIS A 76 27.87 29.24 0.68
C HIS A 76 29.28 29.85 0.57
N ALA A 77 29.93 29.84 -0.61
CA ALA A 77 31.22 30.52 -0.78
C ALA A 77 31.44 31.09 -2.16
N PHE A 78 30.67 32.11 -2.55
CA PHE A 78 31.14 33.10 -3.53
C PHE A 78 31.17 34.45 -2.86
N LYS A 79 32.31 34.77 -2.25
CA LYS A 79 32.69 36.13 -1.92
C LYS A 79 33.22 36.81 -3.17
N THR A 80 32.45 37.76 -3.62
CA THR A 80 32.58 38.77 -4.64
C THR A 80 33.85 39.61 -4.56
N TYR A 81 34.07 40.29 -5.62
CA TYR A 81 34.89 41.45 -5.97
C TYR A 81 36.05 41.12 -6.92
N LYS A 82 35.78 41.24 -8.22
CA LYS A 82 36.64 41.93 -9.21
C LYS A 82 36.21 41.78 -10.68
N VAL A 83 34.97 41.32 -10.98
CA VAL A 83 34.54 41.13 -12.40
C VAL A 83 33.41 42.09 -12.83
N LEU A 84 33.15 43.14 -12.06
CA LEU A 84 31.98 44.01 -12.31
C LEU A 84 32.17 45.03 -13.43
N LYS A 85 33.32 45.11 -14.11
CA LYS A 85 33.58 46.15 -15.15
C LYS A 85 33.31 45.69 -16.58
N TYR A 86 33.13 44.38 -16.84
CA TYR A 86 32.83 43.89 -18.21
C TYR A 86 31.42 43.25 -18.31
N ALA A 87 30.70 43.21 -17.24
CA ALA A 87 29.34 42.60 -17.21
C ALA A 87 28.28 43.45 -17.91
N ALA A 88 28.43 44.78 -17.96
CA ALA A 88 27.43 45.68 -18.55
C ALA A 88 27.35 45.56 -20.08
N ALA A 89 28.48 45.34 -20.77
CA ALA A 89 28.49 45.19 -22.23
C ALA A 89 27.93 43.84 -22.68
N VAL A 90 28.20 42.75 -21.92
CA VAL A 90 27.71 41.41 -22.20
C VAL A 90 26.20 41.34 -21.95
N VAL A 91 25.69 41.97 -20.89
CA VAL A 91 24.26 42.01 -20.57
C VAL A 91 23.48 42.80 -21.65
N MET A 92 24.04 43.81 -22.27
CA MET A 92 23.36 44.55 -23.32
C MET A 92 23.25 43.77 -24.64
N VAL A 93 24.30 43.03 -25.02
CA VAL A 93 24.29 42.20 -26.24
C VAL A 93 23.37 40.97 -26.07
N PHE A 94 23.40 40.32 -24.90
CA PHE A 94 22.50 39.19 -24.59
C PHE A 94 21.06 39.66 -24.32
N GLY A 95 20.85 40.87 -23.78
CA GLY A 95 19.54 41.46 -23.55
C GLY A 95 18.81 41.79 -24.84
N LEU A 96 19.51 42.33 -25.84
CA LEU A 96 18.93 42.60 -27.16
C LEU A 96 18.67 41.29 -27.94
N GLY A 97 19.58 40.29 -27.88
CA GLY A 97 19.36 38.96 -28.48
C GLY A 97 18.17 38.24 -27.85
N PHE A 98 18.02 38.34 -26.55
CA PHE A 98 16.90 37.72 -25.82
C PHE A 98 15.55 38.41 -26.12
N PHE A 99 15.55 39.71 -26.35
CA PHE A 99 14.33 40.45 -26.68
C PHE A 99 13.81 40.14 -28.09
N PHE A 100 14.72 39.88 -29.05
CA PHE A 100 14.34 39.47 -30.41
C PHE A 100 14.02 37.98 -30.54
N GLN A 101 14.47 37.12 -29.63
CA GLN A 101 14.17 35.70 -29.63
C GLN A 101 12.83 35.35 -28.93
N LYS A 102 12.23 36.34 -28.24
CA LYS A 102 10.99 36.14 -27.47
C LYS A 102 9.70 36.07 -28.30
N SER A 103 9.80 36.18 -29.65
CA SER A 103 8.62 36.13 -30.52
C SER A 103 8.34 34.77 -31.18
N SER A 104 9.07 33.70 -30.84
CA SER A 104 8.86 32.37 -31.47
C SER A 104 8.95 31.17 -30.55
N PHE A 105 8.99 31.37 -29.25
CA PHE A 105 8.75 30.25 -28.33
C PHE A 105 7.29 30.30 -27.91
N SER A 106 6.49 29.48 -28.59
CA SER A 106 5.26 28.96 -28.01
C SER A 106 5.63 28.29 -26.71
N THR A 107 5.38 28.92 -25.57
CA THR A 107 5.40 28.23 -24.28
C THR A 107 4.49 27.01 -24.43
N PRO A 108 4.94 25.79 -24.07
CA PRO A 108 3.99 24.73 -23.87
C PRO A 108 2.96 25.28 -22.88
N ILE A 109 1.70 25.27 -23.25
CA ILE A 109 0.62 25.54 -22.33
C ILE A 109 0.76 24.42 -21.33
N ASP A 110 1.32 24.70 -20.14
CA ASP A 110 1.19 23.81 -19.00
C ASP A 110 -0.32 23.59 -18.84
N SER A 111 -0.78 22.44 -19.29
CA SER A 111 -2.19 22.08 -19.23
C SER A 111 -2.53 21.91 -17.75
N VAL A 112 -3.09 22.96 -17.16
CA VAL A 112 -3.55 22.92 -15.77
C VAL A 112 -4.66 21.87 -15.69
N PRO A 113 -4.59 20.92 -14.75
CA PRO A 113 -5.63 19.93 -14.58
C PRO A 113 -7.00 20.58 -14.36
N VAL A 114 -8.01 20.09 -15.04
CA VAL A 114 -9.40 20.57 -14.84
C VAL A 114 -9.97 19.82 -13.65
N ILE A 115 -10.32 20.54 -12.59
CA ILE A 115 -10.91 20.00 -11.37
C ILE A 115 -12.28 20.65 -11.18
N VAL A 116 -13.33 19.82 -11.23
CA VAL A 116 -14.73 20.26 -11.03
C VAL A 116 -15.33 19.39 -9.90
N ASN A 117 -15.81 20.06 -8.85
CA ASN A 117 -16.47 19.40 -7.72
C ASN A 117 -15.66 18.21 -7.15
N ASN A 118 -14.39 18.45 -6.77
CA ASN A 118 -13.58 17.40 -6.16
C ASN A 118 -14.07 17.09 -4.74
N THR A 119 -14.70 15.91 -4.58
CA THR A 119 -15.16 15.36 -3.31
C THR A 119 -14.43 14.06 -2.96
N ILE A 120 -13.34 13.75 -3.65
CA ILE A 120 -12.55 12.53 -3.46
C ILE A 120 -11.66 12.72 -2.22
N ALA A 121 -11.95 11.95 -1.18
CA ALA A 121 -11.16 11.92 0.04
C ALA A 121 -10.52 10.55 0.24
N PRO A 122 -9.39 10.46 0.97
CA PRO A 122 -8.84 9.18 1.40
C PRO A 122 -9.86 8.34 2.15
N GLY A 123 -9.76 7.03 2.01
CA GLY A 123 -10.58 6.09 2.75
C GLY A 123 -10.36 6.17 4.27
N THR A 124 -11.29 5.56 5.01
CA THR A 124 -11.28 5.55 6.48
C THR A 124 -11.57 4.14 7.00
N ASN A 125 -11.47 3.94 8.32
CA ASN A 125 -11.96 2.73 8.95
C ASN A 125 -13.49 2.77 8.97
N LYS A 126 -14.12 1.94 8.16
CA LYS A 126 -15.58 1.77 8.09
C LYS A 126 -15.95 0.39 7.55
N ALA A 127 -17.01 -0.19 8.11
CA ALA A 127 -17.53 -1.48 7.72
C ALA A 127 -19.01 -1.59 8.01
N THR A 128 -19.68 -2.61 7.46
CA THR A 128 -21.02 -3.04 7.85
C THR A 128 -20.95 -4.47 8.37
N LEU A 129 -21.33 -4.67 9.63
CA LEU A 129 -21.46 -5.98 10.26
C LEU A 129 -22.91 -6.47 10.05
N THR A 130 -23.07 -7.59 9.37
CA THR A 130 -24.35 -8.29 9.26
C THR A 130 -24.35 -9.48 10.21
N LEU A 131 -25.26 -9.51 11.15
CA LEU A 131 -25.40 -10.55 12.15
C LEU A 131 -26.16 -11.78 11.60
N GLU A 132 -26.16 -12.87 12.36
CA GLU A 132 -26.85 -14.13 11.99
C GLU A 132 -28.36 -13.97 11.72
N ASP A 133 -29.02 -13.02 12.37
CA ASP A 133 -30.45 -12.71 12.19
C ASP A 133 -30.72 -11.80 10.99
N GLY A 134 -29.67 -11.40 10.23
CA GLY A 134 -29.73 -10.48 9.08
C GLY A 134 -29.72 -9.01 9.47
N SER A 135 -29.70 -8.65 10.75
CA SER A 135 -29.58 -7.26 11.17
C SER A 135 -28.22 -6.68 10.78
N GLN A 136 -28.18 -5.40 10.40
CA GLN A 136 -26.99 -4.71 9.95
C GLN A 136 -26.61 -3.60 10.92
N ILE A 137 -25.32 -3.53 11.22
CA ILE A 137 -24.73 -2.55 12.12
C ILE A 137 -23.61 -1.85 11.34
N THR A 138 -23.72 -0.53 11.17
CA THR A 138 -22.65 0.28 10.59
C THR A 138 -21.55 0.49 11.63
N LEU A 139 -20.32 0.29 11.23
CA LEU A 139 -19.10 0.50 12.05
C LEU A 139 -18.33 1.65 11.43
N GLU A 140 -18.24 2.77 12.16
CA GLU A 140 -17.51 3.96 11.74
C GLU A 140 -16.64 4.46 12.88
N LYS A 141 -15.57 5.19 12.53
CA LYS A 141 -14.63 5.74 13.49
C LYS A 141 -15.32 6.58 14.57
N GLY A 142 -15.09 6.22 15.84
CA GLY A 142 -15.65 6.91 17.00
C GLY A 142 -17.00 6.40 17.48
N GLU A 143 -17.61 5.41 16.80
CA GLU A 143 -18.82 4.74 17.25
C GLU A 143 -18.49 3.45 18.01
N SER A 144 -18.86 3.39 19.29
CA SER A 144 -18.68 2.19 20.09
C SER A 144 -19.95 1.34 20.05
N ILE A 145 -19.79 0.07 19.69
CA ILE A 145 -20.87 -0.89 19.61
C ILE A 145 -20.54 -2.10 20.47
N GLN A 146 -21.52 -2.55 21.24
CA GLN A 146 -21.42 -3.76 22.04
C GLN A 146 -22.55 -4.72 21.66
N THR A 147 -22.15 -5.92 21.21
CA THR A 147 -23.05 -7.05 21.01
C THR A 147 -22.83 -8.08 22.10
N GLN A 148 -23.62 -9.17 22.11
CA GLN A 148 -23.41 -10.26 23.06
C GLN A 148 -22.05 -10.94 22.92
N SER A 149 -21.51 -11.02 21.69
CA SER A 149 -20.31 -11.79 21.34
C SER A 149 -19.11 -10.91 20.99
N ALA A 150 -19.28 -9.64 20.65
CA ALA A 150 -18.23 -8.77 20.18
C ALA A 150 -18.36 -7.33 20.69
N ASN A 151 -17.23 -6.65 20.78
CA ASN A 151 -17.15 -5.21 21.06
C ASN A 151 -16.45 -4.52 19.88
N SER A 152 -16.91 -3.33 19.51
CA SER A 152 -16.25 -2.45 18.55
C SER A 152 -16.07 -1.06 19.14
N ASN A 153 -14.95 -0.40 18.81
CA ASN A 153 -14.68 1.01 19.10
C ASN A 153 -14.76 1.87 17.82
N GLY A 154 -15.27 1.30 16.71
CA GLY A 154 -15.37 1.95 15.41
C GLY A 154 -14.12 1.85 14.53
N ASP A 155 -12.97 1.50 15.08
CA ASP A 155 -11.75 1.23 14.33
C ASP A 155 -11.46 -0.27 14.18
N GLU A 156 -11.98 -1.07 15.11
CA GLU A 156 -11.81 -2.52 15.15
C GLU A 156 -13.03 -3.21 15.79
N ILE A 157 -13.19 -4.49 15.49
CA ILE A 157 -14.14 -5.37 16.18
C ILE A 157 -13.39 -6.56 16.77
N ILE A 158 -13.65 -6.85 18.06
CA ILE A 158 -13.00 -7.91 18.81
C ILE A 158 -14.07 -8.85 19.34
N TYR A 159 -14.01 -10.12 18.91
CA TYR A 159 -14.83 -11.18 19.43
C TYR A 159 -14.25 -11.73 20.72
N LYS A 160 -15.13 -12.00 21.70
CA LYS A 160 -14.72 -12.59 22.96
C LYS A 160 -14.44 -14.09 22.72
N ALA A 161 -13.33 -14.58 23.29
CA ALA A 161 -13.11 -16.01 23.36
C ALA A 161 -14.26 -16.62 24.17
N GLY A 162 -15.05 -17.49 23.55
CA GLY A 162 -16.20 -18.12 24.16
C GLY A 162 -16.47 -19.47 23.54
N GLN A 163 -16.81 -20.46 24.39
CA GLN A 163 -17.29 -21.74 23.90
C GLN A 163 -18.77 -21.60 23.56
N SER A 164 -19.11 -21.76 22.29
CA SER A 164 -20.52 -21.93 21.91
C SER A 164 -20.99 -23.30 22.30
N ASN A 165 -21.88 -23.36 23.28
CA ASN A 165 -22.61 -24.61 23.60
C ASN A 165 -23.78 -24.88 22.66
N ASN A 166 -24.01 -23.98 21.65
CA ASN A 166 -25.08 -24.15 20.68
C ASN A 166 -24.72 -25.22 19.65
N LYS A 167 -25.72 -26.07 19.30
CA LYS A 167 -25.60 -27.07 18.23
C LYS A 167 -25.40 -26.48 16.86
N GLU A 168 -25.90 -25.23 16.62
CA GLU A 168 -25.77 -24.53 15.36
C GLU A 168 -24.70 -23.45 15.45
N ILE A 169 -23.87 -23.33 14.41
CA ILE A 169 -22.83 -22.29 14.27
C ILE A 169 -23.46 -21.07 13.66
N ALA A 170 -23.50 -19.98 14.41
CA ALA A 170 -23.90 -18.67 13.92
C ALA A 170 -22.79 -18.02 13.09
N TYR A 171 -23.14 -17.43 11.97
CA TYR A 171 -22.18 -16.73 11.08
C TYR A 171 -22.51 -15.25 10.96
N ASN A 172 -21.49 -14.44 11.01
CA ASN A 172 -21.55 -13.02 10.70
C ASN A 172 -20.85 -12.73 9.38
N PHE A 173 -21.23 -11.61 8.75
CA PHE A 173 -20.52 -11.07 7.59
C PHE A 173 -19.98 -9.70 7.95
N LEU A 174 -18.70 -9.45 7.66
CA LEU A 174 -18.10 -8.12 7.72
C LEU A 174 -17.86 -7.64 6.30
N THR A 175 -18.56 -6.59 5.92
CA THR A 175 -18.50 -6.00 4.57
C THR A 175 -17.80 -4.66 4.63
N ILE A 176 -16.74 -4.52 3.86
CA ILE A 176 -15.97 -3.28 3.72
C ILE A 176 -16.37 -2.62 2.42
N PRO A 177 -16.95 -1.41 2.43
CA PRO A 177 -17.27 -0.69 1.21
C PRO A 177 -15.99 -0.13 0.54
N ARG A 178 -16.14 0.39 -0.66
CA ARG A 178 -15.08 1.24 -1.27
C ARG A 178 -14.81 2.42 -0.33
N GLY A 179 -13.55 2.85 -0.28
CA GLY A 179 -13.09 3.87 0.66
C GLY A 179 -13.08 3.41 2.11
N GLY A 180 -13.14 2.09 2.37
CA GLY A 180 -13.07 1.51 3.70
C GLY A 180 -11.89 0.59 3.91
N GLN A 181 -11.54 0.35 5.13
CA GLN A 181 -10.74 -0.77 5.63
C GLN A 181 -11.19 -1.08 7.05
N PHE A 182 -10.94 -2.28 7.54
CA PHE A 182 -11.31 -2.61 8.92
C PHE A 182 -10.45 -3.72 9.50
N PHE A 183 -10.25 -3.66 10.82
CA PHE A 183 -9.56 -4.70 11.57
C PHE A 183 -10.56 -5.56 12.34
N LEU A 184 -10.37 -6.88 12.29
CA LEU A 184 -11.21 -7.88 12.97
C LEU A 184 -10.32 -8.84 13.76
N LYS A 185 -10.60 -9.00 15.04
CA LYS A 185 -10.03 -10.09 15.85
C LYS A 185 -11.11 -11.13 16.09
N LEU A 186 -10.88 -12.33 15.54
CA LEU A 186 -11.77 -13.48 15.67
C LEU A 186 -11.71 -14.09 17.08
N SER A 187 -12.69 -14.92 17.41
CA SER A 187 -12.84 -15.54 18.74
C SER A 187 -11.71 -16.50 19.13
N ASP A 188 -10.94 -17.00 18.14
CA ASP A 188 -9.74 -17.81 18.33
C ASP A 188 -8.46 -16.99 18.48
N GLY A 189 -8.56 -15.65 18.46
CA GLY A 189 -7.43 -14.75 18.52
C GLY A 189 -6.79 -14.43 17.17
N THR A 190 -7.19 -15.09 16.08
CA THR A 190 -6.74 -14.76 14.71
C THR A 190 -7.08 -13.32 14.38
N GLN A 191 -6.12 -12.59 13.81
CA GLN A 191 -6.25 -11.20 13.41
C GLN A 191 -6.42 -11.11 11.91
N VAL A 192 -7.38 -10.30 11.48
CA VAL A 192 -7.71 -10.12 10.05
C VAL A 192 -7.83 -8.63 9.73
N TRP A 193 -7.06 -8.17 8.77
CA TRP A 193 -7.23 -6.85 8.15
C TRP A 193 -7.98 -7.03 6.84
N LEU A 194 -9.04 -6.29 6.66
CA LEU A 194 -9.84 -6.30 5.44
C LEU A 194 -9.63 -4.99 4.69
N ASN A 195 -9.27 -5.08 3.41
CA ASN A 195 -9.08 -3.94 2.53
C ASN A 195 -10.42 -3.46 1.93
N SER A 196 -10.39 -2.34 1.22
CA SER A 196 -11.56 -1.77 0.53
C SER A 196 -12.22 -2.79 -0.40
N GLU A 197 -13.56 -2.73 -0.48
CA GLU A 197 -14.36 -3.61 -1.35
C GLU A 197 -14.15 -5.10 -1.05
N SER A 198 -14.28 -5.47 0.24
CA SER A 198 -14.07 -6.84 0.71
C SER A 198 -15.23 -7.32 1.59
N GLN A 199 -15.45 -8.63 1.59
CA GLN A 199 -16.41 -9.27 2.49
C GLN A 199 -15.87 -10.58 3.04
N LEU A 200 -15.90 -10.71 4.37
CA LEU A 200 -15.54 -11.92 5.10
C LEU A 200 -16.78 -12.49 5.80
N LYS A 201 -17.01 -13.78 5.62
CA LYS A 201 -17.96 -14.57 6.42
C LYS A 201 -17.20 -15.41 7.42
N TYR A 202 -17.60 -15.38 8.67
CA TYR A 202 -16.90 -16.08 9.76
C TYR A 202 -17.88 -16.48 10.86
N PRO A 203 -17.58 -17.56 11.61
CA PRO A 203 -18.41 -17.96 12.75
C PRO A 203 -18.22 -17.01 13.92
N VAL A 204 -19.28 -16.76 14.67
CA VAL A 204 -19.24 -15.95 15.90
C VAL A 204 -18.27 -16.54 16.92
N SER A 205 -18.19 -17.87 16.98
CA SER A 205 -17.18 -18.59 17.76
C SER A 205 -16.78 -19.91 17.09
N PHE A 206 -15.52 -20.28 17.22
CA PHE A 206 -15.03 -21.56 16.75
C PHE A 206 -15.27 -22.66 17.79
N ARG A 207 -15.52 -23.89 17.32
CA ARG A 207 -15.61 -25.07 18.19
C ARG A 207 -14.20 -25.57 18.51
N ASP A 208 -14.01 -25.91 19.77
CA ASP A 208 -12.71 -26.32 20.26
C ASP A 208 -12.27 -27.67 19.65
N GLY A 209 -11.06 -27.70 19.11
CA GLY A 209 -10.49 -28.88 18.45
C GLY A 209 -11.01 -29.20 17.04
N GLU A 210 -12.01 -28.44 16.54
CA GLU A 210 -12.49 -28.56 15.16
C GLU A 210 -11.74 -27.59 14.22
N THR A 211 -11.73 -27.89 12.90
CA THR A 211 -11.15 -26.98 11.89
C THR A 211 -11.86 -25.63 11.93
N ARG A 212 -11.08 -24.56 12.05
CA ARG A 212 -11.55 -23.18 12.08
C ARG A 212 -11.72 -22.69 10.65
N VAL A 213 -12.94 -22.41 10.24
CA VAL A 213 -13.24 -22.07 8.83
C VAL A 213 -13.81 -20.67 8.73
N VAL A 214 -13.24 -19.86 7.81
CA VAL A 214 -13.78 -18.57 7.36
C VAL A 214 -13.86 -18.56 5.85
N GLU A 215 -14.63 -17.62 5.28
CA GLU A 215 -14.79 -17.47 3.83
C GLU A 215 -14.53 -16.01 3.42
N LEU A 216 -13.48 -15.78 2.62
CA LEU A 216 -13.29 -14.52 1.92
C LEU A 216 -14.20 -14.55 0.68
N VAL A 217 -15.41 -13.98 0.82
CA VAL A 217 -16.44 -14.01 -0.22
C VAL A 217 -15.97 -13.24 -1.46
N TYR A 218 -15.28 -12.13 -1.25
CA TYR A 218 -14.55 -11.35 -2.26
C TYR A 218 -13.66 -10.31 -1.59
N GLY A 219 -12.73 -9.74 -2.36
CA GLY A 219 -11.88 -8.64 -1.92
C GLY A 219 -10.48 -9.06 -1.51
N GLU A 220 -9.91 -8.36 -0.57
CA GLU A 220 -8.55 -8.60 -0.08
C GLU A 220 -8.51 -8.62 1.45
N ALA A 221 -7.88 -9.65 2.00
CA ALA A 221 -7.69 -9.82 3.43
C ALA A 221 -6.27 -10.31 3.76
N TYR A 222 -5.69 -9.71 4.78
CA TYR A 222 -4.47 -10.17 5.42
C TYR A 222 -4.85 -10.91 6.70
N PHE A 223 -4.27 -12.10 6.89
CA PHE A 223 -4.50 -12.98 8.03
C PHE A 223 -3.21 -13.16 8.82
N ASP A 224 -3.29 -12.93 10.12
CA ASP A 224 -2.32 -13.38 11.13
C ASP A 224 -3.01 -14.42 11.99
N VAL A 225 -2.79 -15.69 11.65
CA VAL A 225 -3.55 -16.83 12.19
C VAL A 225 -2.95 -17.32 13.49
N SER A 226 -3.77 -17.37 14.54
CA SER A 226 -3.41 -17.97 15.82
C SER A 226 -2.98 -19.42 15.65
N SER A 227 -1.88 -19.80 16.32
CA SER A 227 -1.25 -21.12 16.18
C SER A 227 -2.21 -22.26 16.49
N SER A 228 -2.19 -23.31 15.67
CA SER A 228 -2.96 -24.54 15.91
C SER A 228 -2.65 -25.18 17.25
N ASN A 229 -1.45 -24.98 17.80
CA ASN A 229 -1.05 -25.51 19.11
C ASN A 229 -1.91 -24.93 20.25
N GLU A 230 -2.43 -23.72 20.10
CA GLU A 230 -3.33 -23.08 21.06
C GLU A 230 -4.77 -23.60 20.94
N HIS A 231 -5.07 -24.36 19.88
CA HIS A 231 -6.39 -24.84 19.49
C HIS A 231 -6.42 -26.38 19.35
N LYS A 232 -5.69 -27.11 20.18
CA LYS A 232 -5.65 -28.62 20.19
C LYS A 232 -5.24 -29.20 18.82
N GLY A 233 -4.43 -28.52 18.06
CA GLY A 233 -4.01 -28.93 16.72
C GLY A 233 -5.00 -28.59 15.60
N ALA A 234 -6.08 -27.86 15.91
CA ALA A 234 -7.09 -27.48 14.92
C ALA A 234 -6.48 -26.58 13.83
N LYS A 235 -6.71 -26.96 12.57
CA LYS A 235 -6.29 -26.21 11.41
C LYS A 235 -7.16 -24.95 11.22
N PHE A 236 -6.62 -23.97 10.48
CA PHE A 236 -7.39 -22.81 10.02
C PHE A 236 -7.56 -22.88 8.51
N LYS A 237 -8.77 -22.63 8.02
CA LYS A 237 -9.09 -22.65 6.60
C LYS A 237 -9.71 -21.34 6.16
N VAL A 238 -9.23 -20.82 5.04
CA VAL A 238 -9.85 -19.72 4.32
C VAL A 238 -10.41 -20.27 3.00
N LEU A 239 -11.73 -20.20 2.87
CA LEU A 239 -12.41 -20.52 1.62
C LEU A 239 -12.55 -19.27 0.78
N ASN A 240 -12.48 -19.40 -0.52
CA ASN A 240 -12.96 -18.43 -1.48
C ASN A 240 -13.60 -19.17 -2.67
N GLN A 241 -14.14 -18.42 -3.64
CA GLN A 241 -14.91 -18.99 -4.76
C GLN A 241 -14.21 -20.12 -5.55
N ALA A 242 -12.88 -20.26 -5.45
CA ALA A 242 -12.10 -21.18 -6.30
C ALA A 242 -11.00 -21.94 -5.55
N GLN A 243 -10.74 -21.61 -4.30
CA GLN A 243 -9.62 -22.16 -3.52
C GLN A 243 -10.02 -22.44 -2.08
N GLU A 244 -9.42 -23.49 -1.52
CA GLU A 244 -9.33 -23.75 -0.10
C GLU A 244 -7.87 -23.52 0.33
N ILE A 245 -7.65 -22.64 1.29
CA ILE A 245 -6.33 -22.31 1.83
C ILE A 245 -6.28 -22.85 3.26
N GLU A 246 -5.37 -23.77 3.56
CA GLU A 246 -5.21 -24.40 4.87
C GLU A 246 -3.87 -24.03 5.49
N VAL A 247 -3.91 -23.63 6.78
CA VAL A 247 -2.73 -23.22 7.56
C VAL A 247 -2.80 -23.73 9.01
N LEU A 248 -1.66 -23.70 9.70
CA LEU A 248 -1.53 -24.10 11.11
C LEU A 248 -1.19 -22.94 12.08
N GLY A 249 -0.84 -21.78 11.57
CA GLY A 249 -0.34 -20.61 12.27
C GLY A 249 0.61 -19.89 11.32
N THR A 250 0.12 -18.84 10.65
CA THR A 250 0.72 -18.39 9.41
C THR A 250 0.26 -16.96 9.14
N GLU A 251 1.18 -16.13 8.66
CA GLU A 251 0.86 -14.81 8.12
C GLU A 251 0.81 -14.85 6.60
N PHE A 252 -0.34 -14.49 6.03
CA PHE A 252 -0.55 -14.48 4.58
C PHE A 252 -1.62 -13.49 4.14
N ASN A 253 -1.56 -13.08 2.87
CA ASN A 253 -2.51 -12.17 2.23
C ASN A 253 -3.26 -12.92 1.12
N VAL A 254 -4.57 -12.74 1.05
CA VAL A 254 -5.40 -13.27 -0.04
C VAL A 254 -6.09 -12.10 -0.75
N LYS A 255 -5.95 -12.04 -2.08
CA LYS A 255 -6.58 -11.04 -2.94
C LYS A 255 -7.46 -11.76 -3.95
N ALA A 256 -8.78 -11.61 -3.85
CA ALA A 256 -9.81 -12.32 -4.62
C ALA A 256 -10.97 -11.37 -5.01
N TYR A 257 -10.67 -10.28 -5.72
CA TYR A 257 -11.67 -9.32 -6.17
C TYR A 257 -12.50 -9.88 -7.32
N LYS A 258 -13.80 -9.56 -7.35
CA LYS A 258 -14.75 -10.05 -8.37
C LYS A 258 -14.44 -9.56 -9.79
N ASP A 259 -13.83 -8.38 -9.90
CA ASP A 259 -13.45 -7.74 -11.18
C ASP A 259 -12.03 -8.13 -11.65
N GLU A 260 -11.37 -9.05 -10.95
CA GLU A 260 -10.06 -9.56 -11.31
C GLU A 260 -10.12 -11.03 -11.75
N THR A 261 -9.37 -11.39 -12.78
CA THR A 261 -9.33 -12.74 -13.34
C THR A 261 -8.46 -13.71 -12.53
N ASN A 262 -7.61 -13.17 -11.65
CA ASN A 262 -6.68 -13.96 -10.86
C ASN A 262 -6.94 -13.77 -9.36
N ILE A 263 -6.83 -14.88 -8.62
CA ILE A 263 -6.74 -14.87 -7.16
C ILE A 263 -5.27 -14.98 -6.79
N PHE A 264 -4.82 -14.11 -5.88
CA PHE A 264 -3.44 -14.10 -5.40
C PHE A 264 -3.41 -14.50 -3.93
N THR A 265 -2.54 -15.46 -3.58
CA THR A 265 -2.25 -15.83 -2.20
C THR A 265 -0.76 -15.63 -1.95
N THR A 266 -0.40 -14.69 -1.08
CA THR A 266 1.00 -14.34 -0.77
C THR A 266 1.33 -14.81 0.64
N LEU A 267 2.38 -15.60 0.78
CA LEU A 267 2.85 -16.10 2.07
C LEU A 267 3.96 -15.21 2.63
N ILE A 268 3.75 -14.74 3.86
CA ILE A 268 4.69 -13.90 4.62
C ILE A 268 5.54 -14.80 5.54
N GLU A 269 4.88 -15.49 6.47
CA GLU A 269 5.53 -16.37 7.43
C GLU A 269 4.72 -17.68 7.60
N GLY A 270 5.43 -18.78 7.91
CA GLY A 270 4.83 -20.08 8.12
C GLY A 270 4.71 -20.93 6.86
N LYS A 271 3.57 -21.58 6.66
CA LYS A 271 3.29 -22.48 5.54
C LYS A 271 1.83 -22.41 5.14
N VAL A 272 1.58 -22.29 3.83
CA VAL A 272 0.24 -22.29 3.23
C VAL A 272 0.09 -23.50 2.33
N SER A 273 -1.00 -24.25 2.49
CA SER A 273 -1.46 -25.27 1.54
C SER A 273 -2.67 -24.71 0.79
N ILE A 274 -2.61 -24.67 -0.54
CA ILE A 274 -3.70 -24.21 -1.41
C ILE A 274 -4.22 -25.41 -2.19
N SER A 275 -5.52 -25.67 -2.07
CA SER A 275 -6.23 -26.69 -2.84
C SER A 275 -7.25 -26.03 -3.77
N THR A 276 -7.31 -26.48 -5.02
CA THR A 276 -8.32 -26.11 -6.00
C THR A 276 -8.92 -27.41 -6.59
N GLU A 277 -9.90 -27.29 -7.46
CA GLU A 277 -10.45 -28.47 -8.16
C GLU A 277 -9.38 -29.24 -8.96
N THR A 278 -8.32 -28.57 -9.42
CA THR A 278 -7.36 -29.13 -10.37
C THR A 278 -5.96 -29.37 -9.79
N THR A 279 -5.59 -28.69 -8.69
CA THR A 279 -4.23 -28.76 -8.17
C THR A 279 -4.15 -28.48 -6.68
N ASN A 280 -3.11 -29.06 -6.04
CA ASN A 280 -2.72 -28.76 -4.68
C ASN A 280 -1.29 -28.23 -4.70
N GLN A 281 -1.06 -27.12 -4.02
CA GLN A 281 0.24 -26.46 -3.95
C GLN A 281 0.58 -26.03 -2.52
N ILE A 282 1.87 -26.02 -2.23
CA ILE A 282 2.38 -25.57 -0.93
C ILE A 282 3.29 -24.38 -1.18
N LEU A 283 3.00 -23.26 -0.53
CA LEU A 283 3.84 -22.07 -0.57
C LEU A 283 4.88 -22.09 0.55
N LYS A 284 6.03 -21.53 0.24
CA LYS A 284 7.10 -21.15 1.16
C LYS A 284 7.08 -19.62 1.38
N PRO A 285 7.65 -19.10 2.47
CA PRO A 285 7.74 -17.65 2.70
C PRO A 285 8.32 -16.91 1.48
N LYS A 286 7.74 -15.74 1.20
CA LYS A 286 8.01 -14.89 0.03
C LYS A 286 7.50 -15.45 -1.31
N GLN A 287 6.73 -16.52 -1.32
CA GLN A 287 6.05 -16.98 -2.53
C GLN A 287 4.63 -16.46 -2.61
N GLN A 288 4.19 -16.24 -3.84
CA GLN A 288 2.82 -15.91 -4.20
C GLN A 288 2.32 -16.94 -5.21
N ALA A 289 1.15 -17.50 -4.96
CA ALA A 289 0.37 -18.22 -5.94
C ALA A 289 -0.55 -17.23 -6.67
N SER A 290 -0.58 -17.32 -7.99
CA SER A 290 -1.53 -16.64 -8.88
C SER A 290 -2.39 -17.70 -9.54
N PHE A 291 -3.66 -17.79 -9.15
CA PHE A 291 -4.63 -18.72 -9.72
C PHE A 291 -5.54 -17.99 -10.70
N ASN A 292 -5.50 -18.37 -11.96
CA ASN A 292 -6.41 -17.84 -12.97
C ASN A 292 -7.74 -18.59 -12.95
N ILE A 293 -8.83 -17.88 -12.67
CA ILE A 293 -10.17 -18.46 -12.49
C ILE A 293 -10.69 -19.10 -13.81
N SER A 294 -10.41 -18.45 -14.94
CA SER A 294 -10.93 -18.88 -16.25
C SER A 294 -10.19 -20.09 -16.80
N SER A 295 -8.86 -20.08 -16.75
CA SER A 295 -8.03 -21.19 -17.25
C SER A 295 -7.82 -22.32 -16.23
N LYS A 296 -8.20 -22.09 -14.95
CA LYS A 296 -7.97 -23.00 -13.81
C LYS A 296 -6.49 -23.37 -13.62
N THR A 297 -5.58 -22.49 -14.01
CA THR A 297 -4.12 -22.68 -13.90
C THR A 297 -3.57 -21.90 -12.73
N MET A 298 -2.57 -22.48 -12.05
CA MET A 298 -1.86 -21.84 -10.94
C MET A 298 -0.38 -21.67 -11.29
N ALA A 299 0.14 -20.46 -11.09
CA ALA A 299 1.55 -20.14 -11.17
C ALA A 299 2.06 -19.72 -9.79
N ILE A 300 3.30 -20.12 -9.45
CA ILE A 300 3.96 -19.72 -8.20
C ILE A 300 5.21 -18.95 -8.53
N ALA A 301 5.39 -17.78 -7.89
CA ALA A 301 6.56 -16.93 -8.06
C ALA A 301 7.05 -16.42 -6.70
N THR A 302 8.34 -16.11 -6.63
CA THR A 302 8.91 -15.35 -5.51
C THR A 302 8.64 -13.86 -5.73
N VAL A 303 8.07 -13.18 -4.73
CA VAL A 303 7.65 -11.79 -4.82
C VAL A 303 8.24 -10.91 -3.72
N ASP A 304 8.19 -9.61 -3.92
CA ASP A 304 8.39 -8.65 -2.86
C ASP A 304 7.11 -8.57 -2.02
N VAL A 305 7.14 -9.22 -0.87
CA VAL A 305 5.97 -9.33 0.03
C VAL A 305 5.45 -7.96 0.45
N TYR A 306 6.35 -6.99 0.69
CA TYR A 306 5.98 -5.64 1.11
C TYR A 306 5.03 -4.96 0.12
N SER A 307 5.27 -5.11 -1.18
CA SER A 307 4.38 -4.56 -2.21
C SER A 307 2.94 -5.12 -2.18
N HIS A 308 2.73 -6.28 -1.54
CA HIS A 308 1.43 -6.93 -1.45
C HIS A 308 0.76 -6.77 -0.08
N THR A 309 1.48 -6.28 0.94
CA THR A 309 0.99 -6.23 2.33
C THR A 309 1.08 -4.84 2.97
N SER A 310 1.81 -3.91 2.37
CA SER A 310 2.03 -2.56 2.89
C SER A 310 0.74 -1.74 3.09
N TRP A 311 -0.34 -2.12 2.40
CA TRP A 311 -1.64 -1.46 2.51
C TRP A 311 -2.19 -1.49 3.95
N LYS A 312 -1.92 -2.54 4.73
CA LYS A 312 -2.30 -2.62 6.14
C LYS A 312 -1.51 -1.66 7.04
N GLU A 313 -0.35 -1.20 6.57
CA GLU A 313 0.54 -0.26 7.26
C GLU A 313 0.31 1.21 6.84
N GLY A 314 -0.76 1.46 6.10
CA GLY A 314 -1.15 2.82 5.68
C GLY A 314 -0.40 3.35 4.46
N VAL A 315 0.23 2.48 3.66
CA VAL A 315 0.91 2.88 2.42
C VAL A 315 0.60 1.92 1.27
N PHE A 316 0.67 2.43 0.05
CA PHE A 316 0.69 1.64 -1.16
C PHE A 316 2.12 1.57 -1.69
N SER A 317 2.67 0.37 -1.82
CA SER A 317 3.98 0.13 -2.42
C SER A 317 3.81 -0.52 -3.79
N PHE A 318 4.22 0.19 -4.83
CA PHE A 318 4.14 -0.28 -6.21
C PHE A 318 5.54 -0.56 -6.74
N ARG A 319 5.73 -1.73 -7.34
CA ARG A 319 6.98 -2.14 -7.95
C ARG A 319 6.73 -2.74 -9.32
N ARG A 320 7.11 -2.03 -10.40
CA ARG A 320 6.83 -2.37 -11.80
C ARG A 320 5.34 -2.68 -12.02
N THR A 321 4.49 -1.89 -11.33
CA THR A 321 3.04 -2.07 -11.39
C THR A 321 2.49 -1.19 -12.50
N SER A 322 1.64 -1.75 -13.35
CA SER A 322 1.01 -0.99 -14.43
C SER A 322 0.07 0.08 -13.89
N LEU A 323 -0.04 1.20 -14.60
CA LEU A 323 -0.93 2.29 -14.21
C LEU A 323 -2.39 1.81 -14.07
N GLU A 324 -2.82 0.85 -14.89
CA GLU A 324 -4.15 0.24 -14.74
C GLU A 324 -4.31 -0.43 -13.36
N GLN A 325 -3.33 -1.22 -12.94
CA GLN A 325 -3.39 -1.89 -11.64
C GLN A 325 -3.30 -0.90 -10.48
N ILE A 326 -2.46 0.13 -10.60
CA ILE A 326 -2.37 1.20 -9.59
C ILE A 326 -3.70 1.91 -9.45
N MET A 327 -4.29 2.33 -10.57
CA MET A 327 -5.57 3.04 -10.55
C MET A 327 -6.72 2.17 -10.04
N LYS A 328 -6.69 0.84 -10.22
CA LYS A 328 -7.64 -0.08 -9.56
C LYS A 328 -7.50 -0.06 -8.04
N VAL A 329 -6.28 -0.10 -7.51
CA VAL A 329 -6.04 -0.01 -6.06
C VAL A 329 -6.52 1.33 -5.51
N LEU A 330 -6.15 2.43 -6.18
CA LEU A 330 -6.54 3.78 -5.76
C LEU A 330 -8.05 3.99 -5.88
N SER A 331 -8.69 3.48 -6.94
CA SER A 331 -10.13 3.60 -7.13
C SER A 331 -10.93 2.98 -5.98
N ARG A 332 -10.48 1.82 -5.47
CA ARG A 332 -11.11 1.18 -4.31
C ARG A 332 -10.93 2.00 -3.02
N TRP A 333 -9.72 2.52 -2.79
CA TRP A 333 -9.42 3.26 -1.57
C TRP A 333 -10.05 4.66 -1.53
N TYR A 334 -10.08 5.36 -2.67
CA TYR A 334 -10.65 6.70 -2.77
C TYR A 334 -12.13 6.72 -3.15
N ASP A 335 -12.75 5.56 -3.35
CA ASP A 335 -14.14 5.42 -3.83
C ASP A 335 -14.40 6.29 -5.06
N MET A 336 -13.59 6.11 -6.09
CA MET A 336 -13.61 6.89 -7.32
C MET A 336 -13.59 6.00 -8.56
N ASP A 337 -14.06 6.52 -9.69
CA ASP A 337 -13.94 5.88 -10.98
C ASP A 337 -12.77 6.42 -11.79
N VAL A 338 -12.24 5.60 -12.70
CA VAL A 338 -11.09 5.95 -13.54
C VAL A 338 -11.37 5.65 -15.00
N GLU A 339 -11.08 6.62 -15.86
CA GLU A 339 -11.13 6.49 -17.32
C GLU A 339 -9.78 6.82 -17.93
N PHE A 340 -9.34 6.01 -18.88
CA PHE A 340 -8.14 6.21 -19.67
C PHE A 340 -8.54 6.69 -21.07
N MET A 341 -8.24 7.94 -21.43
CA MET A 341 -8.48 8.45 -22.78
C MET A 341 -7.57 7.76 -23.80
N ASN A 342 -6.32 7.48 -23.40
CA ASN A 342 -5.39 6.69 -24.20
C ASN A 342 -5.21 5.31 -23.55
N PRO A 343 -5.63 4.20 -24.21
CA PRO A 343 -5.48 2.85 -23.69
C PRO A 343 -4.02 2.41 -23.43
N GLU A 344 -3.03 2.99 -24.12
CA GLU A 344 -1.62 2.65 -23.92
C GLU A 344 -1.12 3.05 -22.53
N LEU A 345 -1.67 4.12 -21.93
CA LEU A 345 -1.35 4.54 -20.56
C LEU A 345 -1.56 3.43 -19.53
N LYS A 346 -2.48 2.50 -19.79
CA LYS A 346 -2.75 1.37 -18.92
C LYS A 346 -1.54 0.50 -18.66
N LYS A 347 -0.62 0.41 -19.63
CA LYS A 347 0.58 -0.43 -19.59
C LYS A 347 1.78 0.26 -18.96
N GLU A 348 1.73 1.59 -18.83
CA GLU A 348 2.83 2.37 -18.25
C GLU A 348 3.12 1.90 -16.83
N GLY A 349 4.41 1.69 -16.55
CA GLY A 349 4.89 1.18 -15.27
C GLY A 349 5.23 2.30 -14.31
N PHE A 350 4.79 2.17 -13.06
CA PHE A 350 5.19 3.08 -11.99
C PHE A 350 5.84 2.31 -10.84
N ASN A 351 6.78 2.98 -10.18
CA ASN A 351 7.45 2.50 -8.99
C ASN A 351 7.45 3.60 -7.94
N GLY A 352 6.93 3.29 -6.77
CA GLY A 352 6.87 4.27 -5.69
C GLY A 352 6.10 3.76 -4.49
N VAL A 353 6.19 4.51 -3.40
CA VAL A 353 5.40 4.32 -2.20
C VAL A 353 4.56 5.57 -1.99
N LEU A 354 3.25 5.38 -1.88
CA LEU A 354 2.25 6.43 -1.72
C LEU A 354 1.56 6.24 -0.37
N GLY A 355 1.41 7.31 0.41
CA GLY A 355 0.65 7.26 1.66
C GLY A 355 -0.85 7.15 1.40
N LYS A 356 -1.54 6.33 2.16
CA LYS A 356 -3.01 6.20 2.07
C LYS A 356 -3.75 7.45 2.57
N ASP A 357 -3.06 8.30 3.33
CA ASP A 357 -3.55 9.58 3.87
C ASP A 357 -3.36 10.77 2.91
N GLN A 358 -2.68 10.59 1.78
CA GLN A 358 -2.44 11.65 0.79
C GLN A 358 -3.73 12.00 0.04
N ASN A 359 -3.86 13.24 -0.42
CA ASN A 359 -4.91 13.62 -1.35
C ASN A 359 -4.65 13.00 -2.72
N ILE A 360 -5.71 12.57 -3.41
CA ILE A 360 -5.58 11.95 -4.74
C ILE A 360 -4.90 12.87 -5.76
N GLU A 361 -5.14 14.17 -5.67
CA GLU A 361 -4.49 15.17 -6.54
C GLU A 361 -2.97 15.18 -6.39
N ASP A 362 -2.45 15.03 -5.16
CA ASP A 362 -1.01 14.99 -4.91
C ASP A 362 -0.40 13.70 -5.48
N ILE A 363 -1.11 12.59 -5.40
CA ILE A 363 -0.71 11.34 -6.04
C ILE A 363 -0.66 11.48 -7.56
N LEU A 364 -1.69 12.08 -8.17
CA LEU A 364 -1.74 12.30 -9.62
C LEU A 364 -0.63 13.25 -10.10
N LYS A 365 -0.32 14.31 -9.34
CA LYS A 365 0.82 15.19 -9.62
C LYS A 365 2.15 14.45 -9.56
N ILE A 366 2.32 13.51 -8.62
CA ILE A 366 3.52 12.66 -8.58
C ILE A 366 3.60 11.83 -9.87
N ILE A 367 2.54 11.13 -10.25
CA ILE A 367 2.50 10.30 -11.47
C ILE A 367 2.76 11.14 -12.72
N GLN A 368 2.20 12.35 -12.80
CA GLN A 368 2.44 13.32 -13.87
C GLN A 368 3.90 13.78 -13.90
N SER A 369 4.50 14.08 -12.75
CA SER A 369 5.90 14.54 -12.67
C SER A 369 6.92 13.49 -13.16
N TYR A 370 6.53 12.20 -13.18
CA TYR A 370 7.32 11.12 -13.79
C TYR A 370 7.08 10.97 -15.30
N GLY A 371 6.23 11.83 -15.90
CA GLY A 371 5.91 11.78 -17.33
C GLY A 371 5.06 10.58 -17.75
N ILE A 372 4.40 9.90 -16.82
CA ILE A 372 3.55 8.74 -17.08
C ILE A 372 2.20 9.16 -17.66
N ILE A 373 1.66 10.29 -17.20
CA ILE A 373 0.47 10.94 -17.75
C ILE A 373 0.83 12.37 -18.13
N GLU A 374 0.26 12.87 -19.21
CA GLU A 374 0.46 14.27 -19.64
C GLU A 374 -0.43 15.21 -18.83
N ASN A 375 -1.69 14.79 -18.61
CA ASN A 375 -2.67 15.58 -17.88
C ASN A 375 -3.76 14.67 -17.29
N TYR A 376 -4.57 15.23 -16.38
CA TYR A 376 -5.75 14.58 -15.84
C TYR A 376 -6.89 15.56 -15.58
N GLU A 377 -8.10 15.04 -15.54
CA GLU A 377 -9.28 15.80 -15.13
C GLU A 377 -9.95 15.08 -13.97
N ILE A 378 -10.50 15.83 -13.02
CA ILE A 378 -11.34 15.31 -11.93
C ILE A 378 -12.70 15.94 -12.06
N ILE A 379 -13.70 15.10 -12.34
CA ILE A 379 -15.10 15.53 -12.50
C ILE A 379 -15.94 14.68 -11.55
N ASN A 380 -16.46 15.30 -10.49
CA ASN A 380 -17.12 14.59 -9.38
C ASN A 380 -16.17 13.55 -8.79
N LYS A 381 -16.57 12.28 -8.75
CA LYS A 381 -15.74 11.16 -8.28
C LYS A 381 -15.03 10.39 -9.42
N LYS A 382 -14.90 10.97 -10.61
CA LYS A 382 -14.28 10.33 -11.76
C LYS A 382 -12.98 11.04 -12.13
N ILE A 383 -11.92 10.26 -12.31
CA ILE A 383 -10.61 10.70 -12.83
C ILE A 383 -10.50 10.28 -14.28
N ILE A 384 -10.16 11.23 -15.16
CA ILE A 384 -9.90 11.02 -16.57
C ILE A 384 -8.42 11.26 -16.81
N LEU A 385 -7.68 10.23 -17.21
CA LEU A 385 -6.24 10.27 -17.51
C LEU A 385 -6.00 10.49 -19.01
N LYS A 386 -5.12 11.46 -19.33
CA LYS A 386 -4.79 11.87 -20.68
C LYS A 386 -3.31 11.73 -20.99
#